data_9aa161b487a9b947bd5be39efaae6bca
#
_entry.id   9aa161b487a9b947bd5be39efaae6bca
#
_cell.length_a   1.000
_cell.length_b   1.000
_cell.length_c   1.000
_cell.angle_alpha   90.00
_cell.angle_beta   90.00
_cell.angle_gamma   90.00
#
_symmetry.space_group_name_H-M   'P 1'
#
loop_
_entity.id
_entity.type
_entity.pdbx_description
1 polymer ?
#
loop_
_entity_poly.entity_id
_entity_poly.type
_entity_poly.pdbx_seq_one_letter_code
_entity_poly.pdbx_strand_id
1 'polypeptide(L)'
;MPNPTINIPNGLRTPNPKRAISLVAVVLLVILGLNVLRASFISVDANEIGIEIVRGKVQGTLNPGWHLISPIGGKVSKFSTRLQQTSMLRTAGEGDRAGDDSIEVASSEGARMNVDLTIGYRLNKADAVQLFRTIRSEDDLRERVVRPGVRSVMRDVFALYKAKDAITGSRGEIQGIVTSRLNEKFSKQGLTIETIDIREIYLPPTIQEQVDQSIAAEAANQKVAIQRKQKETEAETARLVAEKAAEQARIEAKGKADAAIITATGEADANRRIAESLSPGLIQLRQIEAVYKNGNQIYFLPQGASPNVFLTPSNNLGSPSAPTAAQQSAAAAATTTDTTIAP
;
A
#
# COMPACT_ATOMS: atom_id res chain seq x y z
N MET A 1 17.48 -76.97 89.94
CA MET A 1 17.19 -76.42 88.58
C MET A 1 18.27 -75.39 88.26
N PRO A 2 19.17 -75.66 87.34
CA PRO A 2 20.27 -74.73 87.02
C PRO A 2 19.74 -73.66 86.01
N ASN A 3 20.15 -72.41 86.29
CA ASN A 3 19.86 -71.26 85.45
C ASN A 3 20.63 -71.33 84.12
N PRO A 4 20.04 -71.02 82.97
CA PRO A 4 20.75 -70.92 81.73
C PRO A 4 21.56 -69.60 81.64
N THR A 5 22.88 -69.74 81.56
CA THR A 5 23.78 -68.62 81.25
C THR A 5 23.71 -68.29 79.77
N ILE A 6 23.20 -67.09 79.47
CA ILE A 6 23.16 -66.51 78.12
C ILE A 6 24.61 -66.09 77.79
N ASN A 7 25.20 -66.75 76.81
CA ASN A 7 26.53 -66.40 76.30
C ASN A 7 26.34 -65.31 75.23
N ILE A 8 26.67 -64.03 75.59
CA ILE A 8 26.68 -62.94 74.64
C ILE A 8 28.00 -62.91 73.92
N PRO A 9 28.07 -63.03 72.59
CA PRO A 9 29.33 -62.98 71.85
C PRO A 9 29.87 -61.53 71.92
N ASN A 10 30.93 -61.28 72.69
CA ASN A 10 31.73 -60.06 72.66
C ASN A 10 32.53 -59.96 71.35
N GLY A 11 31.96 -59.21 70.34
CA GLY A 11 32.59 -59.11 69.04
C GLY A 11 32.37 -57.82 68.30
N LEU A 12 31.89 -56.80 68.96
CA LEU A 12 31.94 -55.47 68.37
C LEU A 12 33.28 -54.82 68.62
N ARG A 13 34.24 -55.10 67.72
CA ARG A 13 35.51 -54.35 67.67
C ARG A 13 35.17 -52.87 67.42
N THR A 14 35.27 -52.07 68.48
CA THR A 14 35.13 -50.58 68.32
C THR A 14 36.27 -50.15 67.35
N PRO A 15 35.94 -49.53 66.24
CA PRO A 15 36.93 -49.05 65.31
C PRO A 15 37.82 -48.03 66.05
N ASN A 16 39.11 -48.16 65.86
CA ASN A 16 40.09 -47.22 66.41
C ASN A 16 39.64 -45.78 66.12
N PRO A 17 39.40 -44.92 67.15
CA PRO A 17 38.81 -43.58 66.94
C PRO A 17 39.66 -42.75 65.96
N LYS A 18 41.00 -42.95 65.92
CA LYS A 18 41.85 -42.24 64.94
C LYS A 18 41.58 -42.68 63.49
N ARG A 19 41.28 -43.97 63.24
CA ARG A 19 40.95 -44.47 61.86
C ARG A 19 39.57 -44.06 61.47
N ALA A 20 38.62 -43.99 62.40
CA ALA A 20 37.26 -43.47 62.13
C ALA A 20 37.26 -41.98 61.80
N ILE A 21 38.09 -41.18 62.52
CA ILE A 21 38.25 -39.75 62.26
C ILE A 21 38.92 -39.53 60.86
N SER A 22 39.91 -40.31 60.54
CA SER A 22 40.61 -40.22 59.25
C SER A 22 39.67 -40.61 58.07
N LEU A 23 38.81 -41.61 58.22
CA LEU A 23 37.82 -41.98 57.21
C LEU A 23 36.75 -40.88 57.00
N VAL A 24 36.26 -40.31 58.08
CA VAL A 24 35.33 -39.17 58.02
C VAL A 24 35.98 -37.97 57.32
N ALA A 25 37.23 -37.66 57.66
CA ALA A 25 37.97 -36.56 57.00
C ALA A 25 38.18 -36.80 55.50
N VAL A 26 38.50 -38.04 55.11
CA VAL A 26 38.63 -38.40 53.66
C VAL A 26 37.27 -38.29 52.95
N VAL A 27 36.19 -38.77 53.54
CA VAL A 27 34.83 -38.65 53.00
C VAL A 27 34.45 -37.16 52.83
N LEU A 28 34.70 -36.32 53.84
CA LEU A 28 34.47 -34.88 53.74
C LEU A 28 35.31 -34.22 52.65
N LEU A 29 36.57 -34.59 52.50
CA LEU A 29 37.44 -34.10 51.41
C LEU A 29 36.95 -34.54 50.04
N VAL A 30 36.46 -35.77 49.91
CA VAL A 30 35.88 -36.29 48.65
C VAL A 30 34.57 -35.53 48.33
N ILE A 31 33.72 -35.34 49.32
CA ILE A 31 32.47 -34.56 49.14
C ILE A 31 32.77 -33.10 48.77
N LEU A 32 33.76 -32.50 49.43
CA LEU A 32 34.20 -31.13 49.12
C LEU A 32 34.78 -31.07 47.69
N GLY A 33 35.63 -32.03 47.32
CA GLY A 33 36.19 -32.15 45.97
C GLY A 33 35.12 -32.31 44.89
N LEU A 34 34.13 -33.18 45.13
CA LEU A 34 32.96 -33.34 44.23
C LEU A 34 32.12 -32.09 44.10
N ASN A 35 31.89 -31.37 45.19
CA ASN A 35 31.19 -30.09 45.16
C ASN A 35 31.95 -29.01 44.37
N VAL A 36 33.28 -28.94 44.56
CA VAL A 36 34.16 -28.04 43.80
C VAL A 36 34.17 -28.39 42.32
N LEU A 37 34.26 -29.67 41.97
CA LEU A 37 34.15 -30.12 40.57
C LEU A 37 32.78 -29.75 39.97
N ARG A 38 31.71 -30.02 40.68
CA ARG A 38 30.38 -29.70 40.22
C ARG A 38 30.16 -28.18 40.01
N ALA A 39 30.73 -27.34 40.88
CA ALA A 39 30.70 -25.89 40.76
C ALA A 39 31.55 -25.35 39.59
N SER A 40 32.49 -26.18 39.06
CA SER A 40 33.37 -25.80 37.95
C SER A 40 32.72 -26.01 36.56
N PHE A 41 31.65 -26.81 36.46
CA PHE A 41 31.01 -27.07 35.18
C PHE A 41 29.86 -26.09 34.96
N ILE A 42 29.91 -25.41 33.81
CA ILE A 42 28.82 -24.54 33.32
C ILE A 42 28.43 -24.94 31.92
N SER A 43 27.15 -24.92 31.66
CA SER A 43 26.58 -25.10 30.32
C SER A 43 26.18 -23.74 29.73
N VAL A 44 26.59 -23.47 28.50
CA VAL A 44 26.17 -22.34 27.69
C VAL A 44 25.21 -22.87 26.61
N ASP A 45 24.05 -22.33 26.52
CA ASP A 45 23.00 -22.78 25.59
C ASP A 45 23.36 -22.43 24.13
N ALA A 46 22.72 -23.11 23.17
CA ALA A 46 23.04 -22.99 21.74
C ALA A 46 22.85 -21.54 21.20
N ASN A 47 21.99 -20.76 21.84
CA ASN A 47 21.68 -19.37 21.44
C ASN A 47 22.23 -18.33 22.43
N GLU A 48 23.20 -18.73 23.23
CA GLU A 48 23.87 -17.86 24.19
C GLU A 48 25.37 -17.80 23.89
N ILE A 49 25.96 -16.72 24.31
CA ILE A 49 27.40 -16.60 24.40
C ILE A 49 27.78 -16.36 25.88
N GLY A 50 28.69 -17.18 26.41
CA GLY A 50 29.23 -17.00 27.74
C GLY A 50 30.45 -16.08 27.72
N ILE A 51 30.54 -15.17 28.68
CA ILE A 51 31.72 -14.35 28.89
C ILE A 51 32.35 -14.77 30.21
N GLU A 52 33.54 -15.34 30.12
CA GLU A 52 34.28 -15.82 31.30
C GLU A 52 34.99 -14.67 32.01
N ILE A 53 34.71 -14.53 33.28
CA ILE A 53 35.30 -13.52 34.18
C ILE A 53 36.01 -14.25 35.29
N VAL A 54 37.32 -14.10 35.37
CA VAL A 54 38.14 -14.67 36.47
C VAL A 54 38.76 -13.54 37.29
N ARG A 55 38.42 -13.49 38.54
CA ARG A 55 38.91 -12.46 39.47
C ARG A 55 38.69 -11.02 38.94
N GLY A 56 37.51 -10.76 38.32
CA GLY A 56 37.15 -9.46 37.78
C GLY A 56 37.78 -9.11 36.42
N LYS A 57 38.56 -10.01 35.81
CA LYS A 57 39.08 -9.81 34.46
C LYS A 57 38.37 -10.70 33.46
N VAL A 58 37.99 -10.13 32.31
CA VAL A 58 37.41 -10.87 31.19
C VAL A 58 38.51 -11.69 30.53
N GLN A 59 38.34 -13.01 30.49
CA GLN A 59 39.32 -13.94 29.87
C GLN A 59 38.99 -14.23 28.40
N GLY A 60 37.71 -14.35 28.08
CA GLY A 60 37.30 -14.66 26.71
C GLY A 60 35.79 -14.95 26.58
N THR A 61 35.44 -15.44 25.39
CA THR A 61 34.07 -15.91 25.09
C THR A 61 34.03 -17.43 25.15
N LEU A 62 32.97 -17.96 25.71
CA LEU A 62 32.63 -19.36 25.72
C LEU A 62 31.53 -19.61 24.68
N ASN A 63 31.85 -20.49 23.73
CA ASN A 63 30.88 -20.94 22.74
C ASN A 63 29.81 -21.84 23.40
N PRO A 64 28.66 -22.10 22.72
CA PRO A 64 27.68 -23.06 23.21
C PRO A 64 28.32 -24.42 23.54
N GLY A 65 27.92 -25.01 24.68
CA GLY A 65 28.41 -26.29 25.16
C GLY A 65 28.80 -26.30 26.64
N TRP A 66 29.46 -27.38 27.07
CA TRP A 66 29.96 -27.55 28.42
C TRP A 66 31.37 -26.97 28.56
N HIS A 67 31.57 -26.15 29.57
CA HIS A 67 32.86 -25.53 29.83
C HIS A 67 33.28 -25.76 31.29
N LEU A 68 34.57 -25.94 31.48
CA LEU A 68 35.16 -25.98 32.78
C LEU A 68 35.70 -24.60 33.16
N ILE A 69 35.14 -24.00 34.18
CA ILE A 69 35.56 -22.68 34.69
C ILE A 69 36.30 -22.78 36.01
N SER A 70 37.08 -21.77 36.35
CA SER A 70 37.78 -21.73 37.63
C SER A 70 36.77 -21.75 38.80
N PRO A 71 36.84 -22.73 39.71
CA PRO A 71 35.91 -22.82 40.84
C PRO A 71 36.09 -21.67 41.85
N ILE A 72 37.24 -21.01 41.81
CA ILE A 72 37.57 -19.90 42.73
C ILE A 72 37.63 -18.59 41.96
N GLY A 73 36.57 -17.77 42.10
CA GLY A 73 36.51 -16.44 41.49
C GLY A 73 36.19 -16.44 40.00
N GLY A 74 35.80 -17.57 39.40
CA GLY A 74 35.26 -17.65 38.05
C GLY A 74 33.78 -17.38 38.05
N LYS A 75 33.32 -16.52 37.14
CA LYS A 75 31.90 -16.24 36.85
C LYS A 75 31.71 -16.22 35.34
N VAL A 76 30.56 -16.67 34.87
CA VAL A 76 30.20 -16.57 33.48
C VAL A 76 28.94 -15.69 33.38
N SER A 77 29.03 -14.63 32.59
CA SER A 77 27.89 -13.85 32.20
C SER A 77 27.40 -14.33 30.85
N LYS A 78 26.13 -14.67 30.75
CA LYS A 78 25.51 -15.17 29.53
C LYS A 78 24.76 -14.05 28.86
N PHE A 79 24.90 -13.96 27.54
CA PHE A 79 24.15 -13.06 26.68
C PHE A 79 23.45 -13.84 25.58
N SER A 80 22.18 -13.56 25.40
CA SER A 80 21.40 -14.15 24.31
C SER A 80 21.81 -13.57 22.95
N THR A 81 22.02 -14.45 21.99
CA THR A 81 22.25 -14.07 20.58
C THR A 81 20.99 -14.20 19.73
N ARG A 82 19.86 -14.50 20.38
CA ARG A 82 18.54 -14.50 19.73
C ARG A 82 18.10 -13.07 19.43
N LEU A 83 17.11 -12.95 18.55
CA LEU A 83 16.39 -11.71 18.38
C LEU A 83 15.72 -11.34 19.72
N GLN A 84 16.11 -10.21 20.27
CA GLN A 84 15.49 -9.63 21.44
C GLN A 84 14.58 -8.49 21.02
N GLN A 85 13.45 -8.36 21.69
CA GLN A 85 12.51 -7.27 21.45
C GLN A 85 12.43 -6.39 22.69
N THR A 86 12.30 -5.09 22.46
CA THR A 86 12.05 -4.10 23.49
C THR A 86 10.90 -3.21 23.01
N SER A 87 9.86 -3.16 23.82
CA SER A 87 8.67 -2.36 23.54
C SER A 87 8.63 -1.14 24.46
N MET A 88 8.48 0.03 23.85
CA MET A 88 8.31 1.32 24.51
C MET A 88 6.93 1.84 24.16
N LEU A 89 5.97 1.57 25.03
CA LEU A 89 4.54 1.79 24.79
C LEU A 89 3.96 2.68 25.86
N ARG A 90 2.92 3.42 25.49
CA ARG A 90 2.16 4.28 26.38
C ARG A 90 1.26 3.49 27.31
N THR A 91 0.64 2.42 26.79
CA THR A 91 -0.31 1.61 27.54
C THR A 91 0.41 0.81 28.62
N ALA A 92 0.04 1.03 29.86
CA ALA A 92 0.59 0.28 30.98
C ALA A 92 0.26 -1.22 30.85
N GLY A 93 1.28 -2.07 31.02
CA GLY A 93 1.15 -3.53 30.95
C GLY A 93 1.33 -4.16 29.57
N GLU A 94 1.40 -3.39 28.49
CA GLU A 94 1.73 -3.91 27.15
C GLU A 94 3.22 -3.80 26.80
N GLY A 95 3.94 -2.87 27.45
CA GLY A 95 5.37 -2.65 27.27
C GLY A 95 6.24 -3.38 28.28
N ASP A 96 7.56 -3.23 28.14
CA ASP A 96 8.55 -3.83 29.05
C ASP A 96 8.56 -3.16 30.43
N ARG A 97 8.02 -1.96 30.55
CA ARG A 97 7.92 -1.19 31.79
C ARG A 97 6.48 -1.00 32.22
N ALA A 98 6.29 -0.96 33.53
CA ALA A 98 5.02 -0.52 34.11
C ALA A 98 4.88 1.00 33.93
N GLY A 99 3.79 1.45 33.30
CA GLY A 99 3.50 2.86 33.08
C GLY A 99 3.79 3.32 31.64
N ASP A 100 3.67 4.63 31.41
CA ASP A 100 3.92 5.27 30.12
C ASP A 100 5.44 5.27 29.82
N ASP A 101 5.84 4.50 28.83
CA ASP A 101 7.21 4.39 28.34
C ASP A 101 7.33 4.86 26.89
N SER A 102 6.28 5.46 26.32
CA SER A 102 6.29 6.03 24.98
C SER A 102 7.43 7.04 24.80
N ILE A 103 7.82 7.24 23.55
CA ILE A 103 8.91 8.16 23.24
C ILE A 103 8.35 9.54 22.90
N GLU A 104 8.63 10.52 23.74
CA GLU A 104 8.32 11.92 23.44
C GLU A 104 9.27 12.44 22.36
N VAL A 105 8.71 12.88 21.24
CA VAL A 105 9.39 13.48 20.08
C VAL A 105 8.75 14.82 19.74
N ALA A 106 9.48 15.66 19.01
CA ALA A 106 8.95 16.91 18.46
C ALA A 106 9.03 16.88 16.93
N SER A 107 8.01 17.37 16.26
CA SER A 107 8.01 17.58 14.82
C SER A 107 8.88 18.78 14.42
N SER A 108 9.12 18.95 13.12
CA SER A 108 9.80 20.13 12.57
C SER A 108 9.09 21.45 12.87
N GLU A 109 7.82 21.42 13.18
CA GLU A 109 6.98 22.56 13.55
C GLU A 109 6.91 22.76 15.08
N GLY A 110 7.63 21.94 15.86
CA GLY A 110 7.65 22.01 17.33
C GLY A 110 6.46 21.33 18.01
N ALA A 111 5.59 20.61 17.29
CA ALA A 111 4.51 19.86 17.87
C ALA A 111 5.06 18.65 18.62
N ARG A 112 4.70 18.52 19.90
CA ARG A 112 5.09 17.37 20.73
C ARG A 112 4.16 16.21 20.47
N MET A 113 4.75 15.01 20.33
CA MET A 113 4.06 13.77 20.06
C MET A 113 4.65 12.66 20.91
N ASN A 114 3.83 11.69 21.29
CA ASN A 114 4.28 10.46 21.92
C ASN A 114 4.20 9.32 20.91
N VAL A 115 5.28 8.58 20.77
CA VAL A 115 5.37 7.49 19.79
C VAL A 115 5.56 6.17 20.50
N ASP A 116 4.71 5.23 20.19
CA ASP A 116 4.79 3.85 20.61
C ASP A 116 5.64 3.07 19.60
N LEU A 117 6.65 2.37 20.12
CA LEU A 117 7.65 1.70 19.32
C LEU A 117 7.99 0.33 19.88
N THR A 118 8.13 -0.64 19.00
CA THR A 118 8.77 -1.94 19.28
C THR A 118 10.02 -2.08 18.41
N ILE A 119 11.13 -2.45 19.03
CA ILE A 119 12.41 -2.66 18.35
C ILE A 119 12.89 -4.08 18.57
N GLY A 120 13.29 -4.74 17.49
CA GLY A 120 13.97 -6.03 17.51
C GLY A 120 15.44 -5.85 17.20
N TYR A 121 16.30 -6.33 18.09
CA TYR A 121 17.76 -6.27 17.94
C TYR A 121 18.43 -7.58 18.27
N ARG A 122 19.61 -7.78 17.74
CA ARG A 122 20.45 -8.96 17.96
C ARG A 122 21.86 -8.54 18.34
N LEU A 123 22.45 -9.29 19.27
CA LEU A 123 23.86 -9.15 19.63
C LEU A 123 24.74 -9.89 18.63
N ASN A 124 25.76 -9.22 18.11
CA ASN A 124 26.79 -9.82 17.30
C ASN A 124 27.80 -10.55 18.21
N LYS A 125 28.00 -11.85 17.95
CA LYS A 125 28.91 -12.69 18.76
C LYS A 125 30.36 -12.17 18.80
N ALA A 126 30.83 -11.58 17.70
CA ALA A 126 32.21 -11.09 17.61
C ALA A 126 32.50 -9.94 18.58
N ASP A 127 31.48 -9.11 18.85
CA ASP A 127 31.64 -7.87 19.62
C ASP A 127 31.22 -8.02 21.10
N ALA A 128 30.71 -9.20 21.48
CA ALA A 128 30.18 -9.48 22.82
C ALA A 128 31.16 -9.13 23.94
N VAL A 129 32.47 -9.40 23.78
CA VAL A 129 33.51 -9.09 24.77
C VAL A 129 33.67 -7.59 24.97
N GLN A 130 33.67 -6.83 23.87
CA GLN A 130 33.83 -5.38 23.94
C GLN A 130 32.59 -4.74 24.59
N LEU A 131 31.40 -5.22 24.25
CA LEU A 131 30.15 -4.78 24.84
C LEU A 131 30.13 -5.06 26.35
N PHE A 132 30.53 -6.26 26.75
CA PHE A 132 30.58 -6.68 28.16
C PHE A 132 31.51 -5.81 29.03
N ARG A 133 32.57 -5.27 28.49
CA ARG A 133 33.46 -4.35 29.24
C ARG A 133 32.73 -3.08 29.67
N THR A 134 31.72 -2.69 28.92
CA THR A 134 30.91 -1.49 29.17
C THR A 134 29.62 -1.82 29.92
N ILE A 135 29.05 -2.99 29.63
CA ILE A 135 27.70 -3.39 30.08
C ILE A 135 27.79 -4.82 30.63
N ARG A 136 27.29 -5.00 31.85
CA ARG A 136 27.48 -6.25 32.59
C ARG A 136 26.32 -7.24 32.46
N SER A 137 25.15 -6.79 32.03
CA SER A 137 23.95 -7.62 31.89
C SER A 137 23.12 -7.21 30.68
N GLU A 138 22.20 -8.10 30.25
CA GLU A 138 21.22 -7.80 29.20
C GLU A 138 20.26 -6.66 29.57
N ASP A 139 19.89 -6.60 30.84
CA ASP A 139 19.03 -5.50 31.33
C ASP A 139 19.76 -4.15 31.27
N ASP A 140 21.05 -4.11 31.66
CA ASP A 140 21.87 -2.90 31.49
C ASP A 140 22.00 -2.52 30.00
N LEU A 141 22.14 -3.50 29.11
CA LEU A 141 22.18 -3.26 27.66
C LEU A 141 20.90 -2.59 27.17
N ARG A 142 19.77 -3.15 27.53
CA ARG A 142 18.45 -2.62 27.17
C ARG A 142 18.25 -1.21 27.75
N GLU A 143 18.48 -1.04 29.06
CA GLU A 143 18.17 0.18 29.79
C GLU A 143 19.13 1.35 29.51
N ARG A 144 20.43 1.06 29.38
CA ARG A 144 21.47 2.10 29.29
C ARG A 144 21.98 2.36 27.87
N VAL A 145 21.75 1.43 26.93
CA VAL A 145 22.23 1.57 25.56
C VAL A 145 21.08 1.63 24.57
N VAL A 146 20.27 0.57 24.51
CA VAL A 146 19.23 0.45 23.48
C VAL A 146 18.19 1.56 23.64
N ARG A 147 17.57 1.67 24.79
CA ARG A 147 16.49 2.67 25.04
C ARG A 147 16.94 4.11 24.83
N PRO A 148 18.05 4.59 25.43
CA PRO A 148 18.50 5.96 25.21
C PRO A 148 18.92 6.21 23.76
N GLY A 149 19.54 5.21 23.12
CA GLY A 149 19.96 5.29 21.73
C GLY A 149 18.77 5.44 20.78
N VAL A 150 17.73 4.64 20.99
CA VAL A 150 16.48 4.70 20.23
C VAL A 150 15.79 6.04 20.44
N ARG A 151 15.63 6.48 21.69
CA ARG A 151 15.01 7.79 22.00
C ARG A 151 15.72 8.95 21.33
N SER A 152 17.07 8.92 21.30
CA SER A 152 17.85 9.97 20.63
C SER A 152 17.56 9.99 19.12
N VAL A 153 17.68 8.84 18.45
CA VAL A 153 17.49 8.77 16.98
C VAL A 153 16.05 9.08 16.59
N MET A 154 15.06 8.63 17.38
CA MET A 154 13.65 8.97 17.15
C MET A 154 13.43 10.48 17.17
N ARG A 155 13.96 11.18 18.19
CA ARG A 155 13.86 12.65 18.26
C ARG A 155 14.50 13.31 17.07
N ASP A 156 15.71 12.87 16.67
CA ASP A 156 16.45 13.46 15.55
C ASP A 156 15.73 13.25 14.22
N VAL A 157 15.09 12.10 14.02
CA VAL A 157 14.37 11.80 12.77
C VAL A 157 13.03 12.52 12.73
N PHE A 158 12.24 12.46 13.82
CA PHE A 158 10.93 13.12 13.84
C PHE A 158 11.02 14.65 13.72
N ALA A 159 12.12 15.25 14.16
CA ALA A 159 12.37 16.67 13.98
C ALA A 159 12.51 17.09 12.49
N LEU A 160 12.67 16.15 11.58
CA LEU A 160 12.73 16.43 10.12
C LEU A 160 11.35 16.45 9.47
N TYR A 161 10.33 15.90 10.12
CA TYR A 161 8.99 15.71 9.55
C TYR A 161 7.97 16.62 10.25
N LYS A 162 6.96 17.03 9.49
CA LYS A 162 5.77 17.68 10.07
C LYS A 162 4.92 16.64 10.79
N ALA A 163 4.20 17.08 11.81
CA ALA A 163 3.32 16.19 12.58
C ALA A 163 2.30 15.47 11.69
N LYS A 164 1.70 16.17 10.75
CA LYS A 164 0.78 15.64 9.77
C LYS A 164 1.41 14.52 8.92
N ASP A 165 2.59 14.75 8.34
CA ASP A 165 3.26 13.81 7.43
C ASP A 165 3.66 12.53 8.15
N ALA A 166 4.11 12.64 9.41
CA ALA A 166 4.45 11.51 10.26
C ALA A 166 3.25 10.58 10.53
N ILE A 167 2.02 11.13 10.57
CA ILE A 167 0.80 10.36 10.83
C ILE A 167 0.21 9.79 9.54
N THR A 168 0.18 10.57 8.45
CA THR A 168 -0.63 10.24 7.27
C THR A 168 0.07 9.44 6.18
N GLY A 169 1.39 9.49 6.06
CA GLY A 169 2.02 8.84 4.89
C GLY A 169 3.48 8.47 5.01
N SER A 170 4.25 9.15 5.84
CA SER A 170 5.71 8.98 5.89
C SER A 170 6.18 7.92 6.89
N ARG A 171 5.26 7.14 7.50
CA ARG A 171 5.62 6.15 8.52
C ARG A 171 6.66 5.13 8.03
N GLY A 172 6.49 4.58 6.84
CA GLY A 172 7.46 3.63 6.26
C GLY A 172 8.81 4.25 5.96
N GLU A 173 8.83 5.49 5.49
CA GLU A 173 10.05 6.25 5.26
C GLU A 173 10.78 6.55 6.58
N ILE A 174 10.04 7.02 7.59
CA ILE A 174 10.56 7.26 8.94
C ILE A 174 11.16 5.98 9.52
N GLN A 175 10.46 4.84 9.43
CA GLN A 175 10.99 3.54 9.86
C GLN A 175 12.31 3.20 9.17
N GLY A 176 12.41 3.37 7.86
CA GLY A 176 13.62 3.11 7.09
C GLY A 176 14.80 3.97 7.54
N ILE A 177 14.57 5.27 7.72
CA ILE A 177 15.61 6.21 8.17
C ILE A 177 16.03 5.90 9.61
N VAL A 178 15.08 5.64 10.51
CA VAL A 178 15.36 5.26 11.90
C VAL A 178 16.17 3.99 11.95
N THR A 179 15.79 2.96 11.18
CA THR A 179 16.52 1.68 11.10
C THR A 179 17.96 1.90 10.64
N SER A 180 18.15 2.68 9.59
CA SER A 180 19.50 3.00 9.06
C SER A 180 20.37 3.72 10.09
N ARG A 181 19.85 4.77 10.71
CA ARG A 181 20.57 5.55 11.72
C ARG A 181 20.86 4.77 12.99
N LEU A 182 19.93 3.91 13.42
CA LEU A 182 20.15 3.04 14.57
C LEU A 182 21.21 1.97 14.27
N ASN A 183 21.19 1.35 13.08
CA ASN A 183 22.23 0.42 12.67
C ASN A 183 23.60 1.09 12.59
N GLU A 184 23.70 2.29 12.07
CA GLU A 184 24.97 3.06 12.07
C GLU A 184 25.47 3.33 13.50
N LYS A 185 24.58 3.69 14.41
CA LYS A 185 24.91 3.98 15.80
C LYS A 185 25.31 2.74 16.58
N PHE A 186 24.56 1.66 16.42
CA PHE A 186 24.71 0.45 17.24
C PHE A 186 25.67 -0.59 16.67
N SER A 187 25.96 -0.58 15.36
CA SER A 187 26.96 -1.45 14.77
C SER A 187 28.32 -1.30 15.44
N LYS A 188 28.70 -0.08 15.84
CA LYS A 188 29.92 0.20 16.59
C LYS A 188 29.95 -0.40 18.00
N GLN A 189 28.78 -0.80 18.50
CA GLN A 189 28.58 -1.40 19.82
C GLN A 189 28.28 -2.90 19.74
N GLY A 190 28.36 -3.48 18.53
CA GLY A 190 28.13 -4.91 18.31
C GLY A 190 26.65 -5.31 18.35
N LEU A 191 25.73 -4.38 18.10
CA LEU A 191 24.30 -4.64 17.98
C LEU A 191 23.84 -4.44 16.55
N THR A 192 22.97 -5.31 16.08
CA THR A 192 22.27 -5.18 14.80
C THR A 192 20.79 -5.00 15.06
N ILE A 193 20.20 -3.98 14.48
CA ILE A 193 18.76 -3.74 14.52
C ILE A 193 18.14 -4.46 13.34
N GLU A 194 17.23 -5.39 13.62
CA GLU A 194 16.56 -6.19 12.59
C GLU A 194 15.19 -5.62 12.25
N THR A 195 14.44 -5.21 13.25
CA THR A 195 13.08 -4.70 13.07
C THR A 195 12.84 -3.46 13.90
N ILE A 196 12.10 -2.53 13.34
CA ILE A 196 11.53 -1.38 14.04
C ILE A 196 10.09 -1.29 13.61
N ASP A 197 9.21 -1.25 14.60
CA ASP A 197 7.78 -1.12 14.37
C ASP A 197 7.25 0.08 15.13
N ILE A 198 6.85 1.13 14.39
CA ILE A 198 6.17 2.30 14.92
C ILE A 198 4.69 1.96 14.99
N ARG A 199 4.17 1.70 16.21
CA ARG A 199 2.81 1.23 16.43
C ARG A 199 1.81 2.36 16.34
N GLU A 200 1.94 3.35 17.20
CA GLU A 200 1.02 4.47 17.29
C GLU A 200 1.73 5.79 17.58
N ILE A 201 1.16 6.87 17.08
CA ILE A 201 1.65 8.24 17.29
C ILE A 201 0.51 9.04 17.92
N TYR A 202 0.71 9.46 19.14
CA TYR A 202 -0.28 10.24 19.90
C TYR A 202 0.07 11.71 19.88
N LEU A 203 -0.91 12.53 19.54
CA LEU A 203 -0.82 13.98 19.65
C LEU A 203 -1.62 14.49 20.83
N PRO A 204 -1.21 15.60 21.45
CA PRO A 204 -2.09 16.33 22.33
C PRO A 204 -3.37 16.77 21.58
N PRO A 205 -4.54 16.78 22.25
CA PRO A 205 -5.83 17.08 21.60
C PRO A 205 -5.84 18.39 20.81
N THR A 206 -5.17 19.43 21.34
CA THR A 206 -5.06 20.74 20.67
C THR A 206 -4.29 20.70 19.36
N ILE A 207 -3.24 19.87 19.29
CA ILE A 207 -2.43 19.69 18.10
C ILE A 207 -3.16 18.78 17.11
N GLN A 208 -3.84 17.76 17.61
CA GLN A 208 -4.62 16.84 16.78
C GLN A 208 -5.71 17.59 16.03
N GLU A 209 -6.45 18.47 16.69
CA GLU A 209 -7.47 19.28 16.05
C GLU A 209 -6.89 20.16 14.92
N GLN A 210 -5.74 20.80 15.12
CA GLN A 210 -5.06 21.58 14.10
C GLN A 210 -4.60 20.73 12.92
N VAL A 211 -4.08 19.54 13.19
CA VAL A 211 -3.65 18.59 12.15
C VAL A 211 -4.86 18.11 11.34
N ASP A 212 -5.96 17.74 12.01
CA ASP A 212 -7.19 17.30 11.38
C ASP A 212 -7.80 18.40 10.49
N GLN A 213 -7.82 19.66 10.96
CA GLN A 213 -8.24 20.80 10.15
C GLN A 213 -7.33 21.00 8.92
N SER A 214 -6.02 20.86 9.08
CA SER A 214 -5.07 20.97 7.97
C SER A 214 -5.26 19.84 6.94
N ILE A 215 -5.50 18.62 7.39
CA ILE A 215 -5.80 17.48 6.52
C ILE A 215 -7.11 17.72 5.76
N ALA A 216 -8.15 18.17 6.46
CA ALA A 216 -9.44 18.49 5.85
C ALA A 216 -9.34 19.61 4.80
N ALA A 217 -8.59 20.68 5.10
CA ALA A 217 -8.36 21.79 4.17
C ALA A 217 -7.60 21.33 2.91
N GLU A 218 -6.59 20.49 3.07
CA GLU A 218 -5.83 19.96 1.93
C GLU A 218 -6.67 18.99 1.08
N ALA A 219 -7.45 18.12 1.72
CA ALA A 219 -8.39 17.24 1.01
C ALA A 219 -9.43 18.06 0.22
N ALA A 220 -9.92 19.17 0.78
CA ALA A 220 -10.82 20.09 0.08
C ALA A 220 -10.13 20.74 -1.14
N ASN A 221 -8.90 21.20 -0.97
CA ASN A 221 -8.10 21.78 -2.06
C ASN A 221 -7.81 20.77 -3.17
N GLN A 222 -7.47 19.55 -2.82
CA GLN A 222 -7.26 18.46 -3.78
C GLN A 222 -8.55 18.15 -4.56
N LYS A 223 -9.70 18.10 -3.86
CA LYS A 223 -10.99 17.89 -4.50
C LYS A 223 -11.31 19.00 -5.52
N VAL A 224 -11.06 20.26 -5.17
CA VAL A 224 -11.23 21.41 -6.08
C VAL A 224 -10.28 21.30 -7.27
N ALA A 225 -9.02 20.92 -7.06
CA ALA A 225 -8.05 20.76 -8.14
C ALA A 225 -8.45 19.63 -9.11
N ILE A 226 -8.92 18.50 -8.59
CA ILE A 226 -9.46 17.39 -9.39
C ILE A 226 -10.67 17.83 -10.19
N GLN A 227 -11.61 18.53 -9.57
CA GLN A 227 -12.81 19.05 -10.25
C GLN A 227 -12.46 20.05 -11.37
N ARG A 228 -11.47 20.93 -11.15
CA ARG A 228 -10.99 21.83 -12.20
C ARG A 228 -10.42 21.06 -13.38
N LYS A 229 -9.55 20.09 -13.10
CA LYS A 229 -8.96 19.24 -14.14
C LYS A 229 -10.00 18.43 -14.91
N GLN A 230 -11.02 17.92 -14.22
CA GLN A 230 -12.16 17.24 -14.87
C GLN A 230 -12.90 18.18 -15.81
N LYS A 231 -13.26 19.40 -15.35
CA LYS A 231 -13.92 20.40 -16.19
C LYS A 231 -13.09 20.82 -17.39
N GLU A 232 -11.78 20.99 -17.24
CA GLU A 232 -10.86 21.27 -18.36
C GLU A 232 -10.86 20.12 -19.37
N THR A 233 -10.76 18.88 -18.90
CA THR A 233 -10.80 17.69 -19.77
C THR A 233 -12.16 17.54 -20.46
N GLU A 234 -13.27 17.81 -19.77
CA GLU A 234 -14.62 17.79 -20.35
C GLU A 234 -14.77 18.89 -21.42
N ALA A 235 -14.29 20.10 -21.16
CA ALA A 235 -14.31 21.19 -22.13
C ALA A 235 -13.45 20.88 -23.37
N GLU A 236 -12.27 20.29 -23.17
CA GLU A 236 -11.38 19.89 -24.28
C GLU A 236 -12.00 18.74 -25.11
N THR A 237 -12.58 17.75 -24.45
CA THR A 237 -13.29 16.67 -25.14
C THR A 237 -14.52 17.16 -25.89
N ALA A 238 -15.32 18.05 -25.29
CA ALA A 238 -16.46 18.67 -25.95
C ALA A 238 -16.04 19.47 -27.18
N ARG A 239 -14.94 20.23 -27.11
CA ARG A 239 -14.38 20.96 -28.23
C ARG A 239 -13.92 20.01 -29.35
N LEU A 240 -13.21 18.94 -28.99
CA LEU A 240 -12.76 17.94 -29.97
C LEU A 240 -13.94 17.24 -30.65
N VAL A 241 -14.98 16.87 -29.89
CA VAL A 241 -16.20 16.27 -30.43
C VAL A 241 -16.90 17.22 -31.41
N ALA A 242 -17.04 18.52 -31.03
CA ALA A 242 -17.65 19.52 -31.90
C ALA A 242 -16.82 19.73 -33.19
N GLU A 243 -15.50 19.78 -33.09
CA GLU A 243 -14.60 19.88 -34.25
C GLU A 243 -14.74 18.67 -35.18
N LYS A 244 -14.78 17.47 -34.62
CA LYS A 244 -14.98 16.23 -35.40
C LYS A 244 -16.35 16.17 -36.05
N ALA A 245 -17.39 16.59 -35.33
CA ALA A 245 -18.74 16.66 -35.90
C ALA A 245 -18.83 17.67 -37.06
N ALA A 246 -18.19 18.84 -36.91
CA ALA A 246 -18.15 19.85 -37.99
C ALA A 246 -17.37 19.32 -39.23
N GLU A 247 -16.27 18.63 -39.01
CA GLU A 247 -15.49 18.02 -40.11
C GLU A 247 -16.26 16.90 -40.80
N GLN A 248 -16.98 16.06 -40.05
CA GLN A 248 -17.87 15.05 -40.63
C GLN A 248 -18.99 15.69 -41.49
N ALA A 249 -19.65 16.71 -40.97
CA ALA A 249 -20.68 17.43 -41.71
C ALA A 249 -20.10 18.04 -43.00
N ARG A 250 -18.88 18.58 -42.95
CA ARG A 250 -18.18 19.11 -44.14
C ARG A 250 -17.87 18.05 -45.19
N ILE A 251 -17.39 16.90 -44.73
CA ILE A 251 -17.07 15.74 -45.62
C ILE A 251 -18.37 15.21 -46.23
N GLU A 252 -19.46 15.10 -45.46
CA GLU A 252 -20.74 14.63 -45.94
C GLU A 252 -21.35 15.61 -46.98
N ALA A 253 -21.31 16.90 -46.69
CA ALA A 253 -21.77 17.92 -47.62
C ALA A 253 -21.00 17.92 -48.92
N LYS A 254 -19.66 17.76 -48.83
CA LYS A 254 -18.81 17.63 -50.02
C LYS A 254 -19.12 16.36 -50.81
N GLY A 255 -19.28 15.22 -50.10
CA GLY A 255 -19.65 13.95 -50.76
C GLY A 255 -21.00 14.02 -51.49
N LYS A 256 -22.02 14.70 -50.91
CA LYS A 256 -23.31 14.95 -51.54
C LYS A 256 -23.18 15.85 -52.78
N ALA A 257 -22.36 16.90 -52.71
CA ALA A 257 -22.11 17.80 -53.83
C ALA A 257 -21.37 17.05 -54.99
N ASP A 258 -20.34 16.31 -54.67
CA ASP A 258 -19.59 15.54 -55.62
C ASP A 258 -20.47 14.45 -56.30
N ALA A 259 -21.32 13.76 -55.52
CA ALA A 259 -22.28 12.79 -56.05
C ALA A 259 -23.32 13.47 -56.98
N ALA A 260 -23.82 14.64 -56.64
CA ALA A 260 -24.73 15.40 -57.47
C ALA A 260 -24.09 15.83 -58.80
N ILE A 261 -22.82 16.25 -58.79
CA ILE A 261 -22.05 16.60 -59.97
C ILE A 261 -21.84 15.36 -60.86
N ILE A 262 -21.42 14.21 -60.27
CA ILE A 262 -21.26 12.96 -60.99
C ILE A 262 -22.57 12.51 -61.66
N THR A 263 -23.67 12.60 -60.94
CA THR A 263 -24.98 12.23 -61.47
C THR A 263 -25.39 13.17 -62.62
N ALA A 264 -25.26 14.47 -62.43
CA ALA A 264 -25.59 15.46 -63.49
C ALA A 264 -24.69 15.31 -64.74
N THR A 265 -23.40 15.08 -64.56
CA THR A 265 -22.48 14.82 -65.67
C THR A 265 -22.82 13.52 -66.39
N GLY A 266 -23.13 12.46 -65.64
CA GLY A 266 -23.55 11.17 -66.19
C GLY A 266 -24.83 11.29 -66.99
N GLU A 267 -25.84 12.03 -66.49
CA GLU A 267 -27.08 12.30 -67.23
C GLU A 267 -26.85 13.16 -68.47
N ALA A 268 -26.02 14.18 -68.40
CA ALA A 268 -25.65 15.02 -69.54
C ALA A 268 -24.94 14.19 -70.65
N ASP A 269 -24.01 13.32 -70.27
CA ASP A 269 -23.32 12.44 -71.24
C ASP A 269 -24.25 11.38 -71.84
N ALA A 270 -25.16 10.82 -71.00
CA ALA A 270 -26.18 9.90 -71.49
C ALA A 270 -27.13 10.59 -72.51
N ASN A 271 -27.59 11.80 -72.14
CA ASN A 271 -28.45 12.59 -73.01
C ASN A 271 -27.73 12.97 -74.34
N ARG A 272 -26.44 13.34 -74.28
CA ARG A 272 -25.61 13.60 -75.49
C ARG A 272 -25.49 12.38 -76.36
N ARG A 273 -25.19 11.23 -75.78
CA ARG A 273 -25.10 9.96 -76.58
C ARG A 273 -26.44 9.56 -77.17
N ILE A 274 -27.54 9.77 -76.47
CA ILE A 274 -28.88 9.58 -76.98
C ILE A 274 -29.15 10.55 -78.15
N ALA A 275 -28.84 11.86 -78.03
CA ALA A 275 -28.99 12.84 -79.07
C ALA A 275 -28.17 12.53 -80.32
N GLU A 276 -26.93 12.09 -80.15
CA GLU A 276 -26.03 11.65 -81.27
C GLU A 276 -26.55 10.40 -81.96
N SER A 277 -27.25 9.48 -81.26
CA SER A 277 -27.79 8.24 -81.83
C SER A 277 -29.18 8.38 -82.51
N LEU A 278 -29.85 9.52 -82.21
CA LEU A 278 -31.19 9.75 -82.73
C LEU A 278 -31.16 10.27 -84.18
N SER A 279 -31.43 9.37 -85.14
CA SER A 279 -31.79 9.80 -86.50
C SER A 279 -33.23 10.36 -86.52
N PRO A 280 -33.57 11.31 -87.37
CA PRO A 280 -34.91 11.89 -87.46
C PRO A 280 -36.06 10.88 -87.51
N GLY A 281 -35.80 9.71 -88.12
CA GLY A 281 -36.79 8.62 -88.19
C GLY A 281 -37.02 7.90 -86.82
N LEU A 282 -35.99 7.79 -86.00
CA LEU A 282 -36.10 7.14 -84.71
C LEU A 282 -36.84 8.00 -83.68
N ILE A 283 -36.75 9.34 -83.80
CA ILE A 283 -37.48 10.28 -83.00
C ILE A 283 -38.98 10.17 -83.23
N GLN A 284 -39.37 10.06 -84.50
CA GLN A 284 -40.77 9.86 -84.89
C GLN A 284 -41.30 8.53 -84.36
N LEU A 285 -40.50 7.45 -84.47
CA LEU A 285 -40.91 6.14 -83.93
C LEU A 285 -41.13 6.12 -82.45
N ARG A 286 -40.24 6.75 -81.66
CA ARG A 286 -40.38 6.85 -80.19
C ARG A 286 -41.51 7.76 -79.76
N GLN A 287 -41.79 8.80 -80.51
CA GLN A 287 -42.99 9.64 -80.25
C GLN A 287 -44.26 8.83 -80.44
N ILE A 288 -44.35 8.01 -81.47
CA ILE A 288 -45.46 7.11 -81.75
C ILE A 288 -45.59 6.06 -80.59
N GLU A 289 -44.48 5.47 -80.21
CA GLU A 289 -44.44 4.46 -79.12
C GLU A 289 -44.83 5.01 -77.76
N ALA A 290 -44.39 6.23 -77.39
CA ALA A 290 -44.78 6.93 -76.15
C ALA A 290 -46.27 7.24 -76.11
N VAL A 291 -46.83 7.62 -77.21
CA VAL A 291 -48.31 7.91 -77.30
C VAL A 291 -49.10 6.60 -77.28
N TYR A 292 -48.54 5.51 -77.81
CA TYR A 292 -49.24 4.22 -77.78
C TYR A 292 -49.19 3.53 -76.46
N LYS A 293 -48.14 3.73 -75.72
CA LYS A 293 -47.93 3.15 -74.33
C LYS A 293 -48.77 3.82 -73.26
N ASN A 294 -49.12 5.07 -73.48
CA ASN A 294 -49.90 5.84 -72.50
C ASN A 294 -51.44 5.82 -72.77
N GLY A 295 -51.92 5.00 -73.67
CA GLY A 295 -53.38 4.78 -73.89
C GLY A 295 -54.15 5.98 -74.35
N ASN A 296 -53.46 7.00 -74.90
CA ASN A 296 -54.14 8.21 -75.41
C ASN A 296 -54.55 8.04 -76.85
N GLN A 297 -55.81 8.43 -77.21
CA GLN A 297 -56.25 8.37 -78.55
C GLN A 297 -55.48 9.36 -79.47
N ILE A 298 -54.96 8.85 -80.62
CA ILE A 298 -54.22 9.62 -81.62
C ILE A 298 -55.16 10.20 -82.56
N TYR A 299 -55.28 11.53 -82.64
CA TYR A 299 -56.02 12.24 -83.68
C TYR A 299 -55.08 12.66 -84.79
N PHE A 300 -55.27 12.11 -86.03
CA PHE A 300 -54.57 12.57 -87.26
C PHE A 300 -55.19 13.87 -87.73
N LEU A 301 -54.42 14.96 -87.68
CA LEU A 301 -54.80 16.21 -88.30
C LEU A 301 -54.29 16.26 -89.75
N PRO A 302 -55.07 16.74 -90.72
CA PRO A 302 -54.57 16.80 -92.12
C PRO A 302 -53.42 17.79 -92.26
N GLN A 303 -52.55 17.53 -93.31
CA GLN A 303 -51.35 18.30 -93.58
C GLN A 303 -51.70 19.83 -93.75
N GLY A 304 -51.15 20.65 -92.80
CA GLY A 304 -51.23 22.08 -92.84
C GLY A 304 -51.60 22.75 -91.51
N ALA A 305 -51.90 22.01 -90.40
CA ALA A 305 -52.20 22.56 -89.10
C ALA A 305 -51.04 22.33 -88.16
N SER A 306 -50.54 23.41 -87.55
CA SER A 306 -49.56 23.31 -86.47
C SER A 306 -50.15 22.49 -85.33
N PRO A 307 -49.53 21.42 -84.86
CA PRO A 307 -50.04 20.58 -83.76
C PRO A 307 -49.91 21.35 -82.40
N ASN A 308 -50.95 22.00 -81.94
CA ASN A 308 -51.02 22.35 -80.54
C ASN A 308 -51.52 21.13 -79.78
N VAL A 309 -50.58 20.36 -79.23
CA VAL A 309 -50.90 19.24 -78.35
C VAL A 309 -51.26 19.83 -76.97
N PHE A 310 -52.49 19.90 -76.63
CA PHE A 310 -52.93 20.15 -75.25
C PHE A 310 -52.94 18.84 -74.50
N LEU A 311 -51.94 18.65 -73.69
CA LEU A 311 -51.94 17.61 -72.69
C LEU A 311 -52.78 18.08 -71.53
N THR A 312 -53.96 17.54 -71.33
CA THR A 312 -54.71 17.71 -70.11
C THR A 312 -54.11 16.78 -69.06
N PRO A 313 -53.52 17.28 -67.98
CA PRO A 313 -53.04 16.40 -66.93
C PRO A 313 -54.22 15.77 -66.21
N SER A 314 -54.25 14.45 -66.16
CA SER A 314 -55.16 13.70 -65.31
C SER A 314 -54.79 14.04 -63.88
N ASN A 315 -55.54 14.98 -63.26
CA ASN A 315 -55.41 15.28 -61.83
C ASN A 315 -55.92 14.11 -60.99
N ASN A 316 -54.97 13.26 -60.61
CA ASN A 316 -55.13 12.40 -59.43
C ASN A 316 -54.02 12.70 -58.45
N LEU A 317 -53.91 13.96 -57.98
CA LEU A 317 -53.12 14.32 -56.84
C LEU A 317 -54.09 14.26 -55.64
N GLY A 318 -53.95 13.16 -54.90
CA GLY A 318 -54.53 13.05 -53.57
C GLY A 318 -54.10 14.24 -52.74
N SER A 319 -55.10 14.98 -52.25
CA SER A 319 -54.92 16.10 -51.30
C SER A 319 -54.04 15.64 -50.12
N PRO A 320 -53.05 16.44 -49.67
CA PRO A 320 -52.34 16.15 -48.41
C PRO A 320 -53.38 16.32 -47.25
N SER A 321 -53.62 15.21 -46.56
CA SER A 321 -54.41 15.21 -45.35
C SER A 321 -53.67 16.05 -44.29
N ALA A 322 -54.43 17.06 -43.73
CA ALA A 322 -54.02 17.88 -42.62
C ALA A 322 -53.61 16.99 -41.40
N PRO A 323 -52.63 17.35 -40.63
CA PRO A 323 -52.24 16.57 -39.44
C PRO A 323 -53.35 16.63 -38.40
N THR A 324 -53.75 15.45 -37.96
CA THR A 324 -54.80 15.23 -36.95
C THR A 324 -54.29 15.79 -35.60
N ALA A 325 -55.19 16.41 -34.84
CA ALA A 325 -55.00 17.10 -33.57
C ALA A 325 -54.35 16.29 -32.40
N ALA A 326 -53.84 15.05 -32.66
CA ALA A 326 -53.16 14.20 -31.67
C ALA A 326 -51.67 14.46 -31.51
N GLN A 327 -51.03 15.29 -32.39
CA GLN A 327 -49.58 15.61 -32.28
C GLN A 327 -49.28 16.95 -31.60
N GLN A 328 -50.31 17.72 -31.20
CA GLN A 328 -50.12 18.98 -30.46
C GLN A 328 -50.10 18.82 -28.93
N SER A 329 -50.45 17.65 -28.39
CA SER A 329 -50.43 17.42 -26.90
C SER A 329 -49.11 16.93 -26.34
N ALA A 330 -48.14 16.52 -27.18
CA ALA A 330 -46.83 16.03 -26.71
C ALA A 330 -45.76 17.11 -26.55
N ALA A 331 -46.00 18.32 -27.09
CA ALA A 331 -45.04 19.44 -26.97
C ALA A 331 -45.32 20.39 -25.78
N ALA A 332 -46.48 20.24 -25.10
CA ALA A 332 -46.84 21.09 -23.96
C ALA A 332 -46.58 20.46 -22.58
N ALA A 333 -46.11 19.19 -22.51
CA ALA A 333 -45.89 18.50 -21.25
C ALA A 333 -44.41 18.51 -20.77
N ALA A 334 -43.49 19.17 -21.49
CA ALA A 334 -42.06 19.21 -21.15
C ALA A 334 -41.59 20.52 -20.47
N THR A 335 -42.53 21.42 -20.07
CA THR A 335 -42.12 22.74 -19.54
C THR A 335 -42.79 23.08 -18.20
N THR A 336 -43.02 22.10 -17.31
CA THR A 336 -43.41 22.41 -15.92
C THR A 336 -43.00 21.33 -14.97
N THR A 337 -41.72 21.28 -14.61
CA THR A 337 -41.26 20.79 -13.31
C THR A 337 -39.91 21.43 -12.99
N ASP A 338 -39.96 22.66 -12.51
CA ASP A 338 -38.96 23.18 -11.59
C ASP A 338 -39.59 24.28 -10.75
N THR A 339 -39.65 24.08 -9.48
CA THR A 339 -39.66 25.02 -8.38
C THR A 339 -40.45 24.45 -7.20
N THR A 340 -39.78 23.80 -6.26
CA THR A 340 -40.06 23.97 -4.83
C THR A 340 -38.88 23.45 -4.02
N ILE A 341 -38.04 24.37 -3.58
CA ILE A 341 -37.13 24.21 -2.46
C ILE A 341 -37.64 25.15 -1.37
N ALA A 342 -37.87 24.67 -0.20
CA ALA A 342 -37.56 25.26 1.09
C ALA A 342 -38.30 24.50 2.22
N PRO A 343 -37.85 24.56 3.46
CA PRO A 343 -36.69 25.23 4.04
C PRO A 343 -35.55 24.33 4.45
#